data_3eae0bc71620e6ff9ef50d6a3f90b0b1
#
_entry.id   3eae0bc71620e6ff9ef50d6a3f90b0b1
#
_cell.length_a   1.000
_cell.length_b   1.000
_cell.length_c   1.000
_cell.angle_alpha   90.00
_cell.angle_beta   90.00
_cell.angle_gamma   90.00
#
_symmetry.space_group_name_H-M   'P 1'
#
loop_
_entity.id
_entity.type
_entity.pdbx_description
1 polymer ?
#
loop_
_entity_poly.entity_id
_entity_poly.type
_entity_poly.pdbx_seq_one_letter_code
_entity_poly.pdbx_strand_id
1 'polypeptide(L)'
;MSNTFTWKTKFKSIIIVDGELFSNKYSLKISLTPHTADLKEQTEYFERLKNLFEQVFANTITTWRDEPLYHILKKSSSNRFIELPKPPYDQIMAALCFCKANSILDSKIIINNIELSSWQGDGITYTVDKDSKELILLDR
;
A
#
# COMPACT_ATOMS: atom_id res chain seq x y z
N MET A 1 -18.28 14.35 -18.11
CA MET A 1 -18.28 12.93 -17.78
C MET A 1 -16.87 12.49 -17.40
N SER A 2 -16.71 11.89 -16.22
CA SER A 2 -15.40 11.43 -15.74
C SER A 2 -15.07 10.08 -16.31
N ASN A 3 -13.85 9.90 -16.79
CA ASN A 3 -13.35 8.59 -17.18
C ASN A 3 -12.74 7.91 -15.95
N THR A 4 -13.07 6.64 -15.77
CA THR A 4 -12.49 5.82 -14.71
C THR A 4 -11.52 4.83 -15.32
N PHE A 5 -10.34 4.73 -14.72
CA PHE A 5 -9.32 3.79 -15.14
C PHE A 5 -9.13 2.73 -14.07
N THR A 6 -8.79 1.53 -14.51
CA THR A 6 -8.38 0.46 -13.60
C THR A 6 -6.95 0.12 -13.87
N TRP A 7 -6.11 0.19 -12.83
CA TRP A 7 -4.72 -0.22 -12.90
C TRP A 7 -4.51 -1.46 -12.05
N LYS A 8 -3.87 -2.46 -12.61
CA LYS A 8 -3.56 -3.70 -11.92
C LYS A 8 -2.06 -3.89 -11.87
N THR A 9 -1.56 -4.30 -10.72
CA THR A 9 -0.15 -4.64 -10.57
C THR A 9 0.04 -5.77 -9.58
N LYS A 10 1.21 -6.39 -9.64
CA LYS A 10 1.67 -7.34 -8.64
C LYS A 10 2.99 -6.83 -8.11
N PHE A 11 3.15 -6.89 -6.80
CA PHE A 11 4.39 -6.45 -6.19
C PHE A 11 4.74 -7.33 -5.00
N LYS A 12 6.00 -7.26 -4.59
CA LYS A 12 6.49 -7.94 -3.40
C LYS A 12 6.82 -6.90 -2.35
N SER A 13 6.57 -7.23 -1.10
CA SER A 13 6.98 -6.39 0.01
C SER A 13 7.37 -7.28 1.17
N ILE A 14 8.44 -6.89 1.85
CA ILE A 14 8.89 -7.62 3.03
C ILE A 14 8.07 -7.14 4.22
N ILE A 15 7.50 -8.10 4.96
CA ILE A 15 6.71 -7.80 6.15
C ILE A 15 7.24 -8.60 7.33
N ILE A 16 6.99 -8.09 8.53
CA ILE A 16 7.21 -8.82 9.77
C ILE A 16 5.86 -8.94 10.47
N VAL A 17 5.40 -10.16 10.63
CA VAL A 17 4.14 -10.44 11.31
C VAL A 17 4.27 -11.78 12.04
N ASP A 18 3.71 -11.85 13.25
CA ASP A 18 3.75 -13.07 14.08
C ASP A 18 5.17 -13.60 14.32
N GLY A 19 6.13 -12.69 14.47
CA GLY A 19 7.52 -13.05 14.72
C GLY A 19 8.31 -13.53 13.52
N GLU A 20 7.73 -13.45 12.32
CA GLU A 20 8.36 -13.93 11.08
C GLU A 20 8.57 -12.79 10.09
N LEU A 21 9.74 -12.78 9.46
CA LEU A 21 10.09 -11.86 8.40
C LEU A 21 10.07 -12.63 7.09
N PHE A 22 9.29 -12.16 6.10
CA PHE A 22 9.23 -12.82 4.80
C PHE A 22 8.78 -11.85 3.70
N SER A 23 9.06 -12.23 2.45
CA SER A 23 8.62 -11.48 1.30
C SER A 23 7.23 -11.96 0.90
N ASN A 24 6.24 -11.09 1.03
CA ASN A 24 4.86 -11.39 0.65
C ASN A 24 4.59 -10.89 -0.77
N LYS A 25 3.78 -11.64 -1.52
CA LYS A 25 3.39 -11.28 -2.88
C LYS A 25 1.98 -10.74 -2.88
N TYR A 26 1.82 -9.54 -3.42
CA TYR A 26 0.53 -8.85 -3.45
C TYR A 26 0.01 -8.72 -4.87
N SER A 27 -1.31 -8.84 -5.01
CA SER A 27 -2.04 -8.46 -6.21
C SER A 27 -2.89 -7.26 -5.87
N LEU A 28 -2.78 -6.20 -6.66
CA LEU A 28 -3.40 -4.92 -6.39
C LEU A 28 -4.19 -4.46 -7.61
N LYS A 29 -5.40 -3.97 -7.36
CA LYS A 29 -6.24 -3.36 -8.38
C LYS A 29 -6.73 -2.02 -7.84
N ILE A 30 -6.47 -0.95 -8.58
CA ILE A 30 -6.87 0.39 -8.18
C ILE A 30 -7.80 0.98 -9.24
N SER A 31 -8.95 1.49 -8.81
CA SER A 31 -9.87 2.24 -9.66
C SER A 31 -9.60 3.72 -9.47
N LEU A 32 -9.35 4.44 -10.56
CA LEU A 32 -8.85 5.80 -10.56
C LEU A 32 -9.69 6.71 -11.47
N THR A 33 -9.91 7.96 -11.03
CA THR A 33 -10.56 9.00 -11.83
C THR A 33 -9.66 10.22 -11.87
N PRO A 34 -9.07 10.58 -13.03
CA PRO A 34 -8.24 11.78 -13.13
C PRO A 34 -9.07 13.05 -12.95
N HIS A 35 -8.54 14.01 -12.21
CA HIS A 35 -9.09 15.34 -12.09
C HIS A 35 -8.40 16.35 -12.99
N THR A 36 -7.24 16.02 -13.52
CA THR A 36 -6.53 16.86 -14.48
C THR A 36 -6.78 16.37 -15.90
N ALA A 37 -6.99 17.29 -16.83
CA ALA A 37 -7.12 16.98 -18.24
C ALA A 37 -5.76 16.93 -18.95
N ASP A 38 -4.69 17.32 -18.29
CA ASP A 38 -3.33 17.32 -18.84
C ASP A 38 -2.77 15.90 -18.85
N LEU A 39 -2.62 15.34 -20.04
CA LEU A 39 -2.13 13.95 -20.21
C LEU A 39 -0.70 13.77 -19.71
N LYS A 40 0.14 14.79 -19.86
CA LYS A 40 1.51 14.73 -19.36
C LYS A 40 1.52 14.64 -17.85
N GLU A 41 0.71 15.45 -17.18
CA GLU A 41 0.57 15.43 -15.72
C GLU A 41 0.03 14.10 -15.24
N GLN A 42 -0.99 13.54 -15.91
CA GLN A 42 -1.52 12.22 -15.60
C GLN A 42 -0.42 11.16 -15.66
N THR A 43 0.40 11.18 -16.73
CA THR A 43 1.49 10.24 -16.90
C THR A 43 2.51 10.32 -15.77
N GLU A 44 2.86 11.54 -15.35
CA GLU A 44 3.79 11.75 -14.25
C GLU A 44 3.27 11.13 -12.94
N TYR A 45 1.98 11.31 -12.64
CA TYR A 45 1.38 10.74 -11.43
C TYR A 45 1.26 9.22 -11.50
N PHE A 46 0.95 8.67 -12.67
CA PHE A 46 0.95 7.21 -12.86
C PHE A 46 2.36 6.62 -12.66
N GLU A 47 3.40 7.30 -13.12
CA GLU A 47 4.77 6.86 -12.89
C GLU A 47 5.14 6.89 -11.40
N ARG A 48 4.68 7.89 -10.65
CA ARG A 48 4.87 7.94 -9.20
C ARG A 48 4.17 6.78 -8.51
N LEU A 49 2.97 6.45 -8.96
CA LEU A 49 2.19 5.35 -8.41
C LEU A 49 2.91 4.01 -8.64
N LYS A 50 3.40 3.79 -9.85
CA LYS A 50 4.18 2.59 -10.17
C LYS A 50 5.42 2.51 -9.30
N ASN A 51 6.15 3.60 -9.16
CA ASN A 51 7.36 3.65 -8.33
C ASN A 51 7.06 3.28 -6.87
N LEU A 52 5.93 3.75 -6.33
CA LEU A 52 5.53 3.41 -4.96
C LEU A 52 5.46 1.90 -4.77
N PHE A 53 4.73 1.21 -5.64
CA PHE A 53 4.49 -0.22 -5.46
C PHE A 53 5.66 -1.09 -5.93
N GLU A 54 6.31 -0.73 -7.01
CA GLU A 54 7.38 -1.54 -7.60
C GLU A 54 8.75 -1.29 -6.96
N GLN A 55 8.97 -0.13 -6.35
CA GLN A 55 10.27 0.24 -5.79
C GLN A 55 10.22 0.52 -4.29
N VAL A 56 9.31 1.37 -3.84
CA VAL A 56 9.30 1.76 -2.42
C VAL A 56 8.89 0.60 -1.53
N PHE A 57 7.77 -0.05 -1.83
CA PHE A 57 7.33 -1.21 -1.04
C PHE A 57 8.29 -2.39 -1.16
N ALA A 58 8.91 -2.58 -2.33
CA ALA A 58 9.88 -3.66 -2.53
C ALA A 58 11.15 -3.49 -1.68
N ASN A 59 11.47 -2.24 -1.34
CA ASN A 59 12.72 -1.92 -0.63
C ASN A 59 12.49 -1.46 0.82
N THR A 60 11.31 -1.70 1.35
CA THR A 60 10.94 -1.30 2.71
C THR A 60 10.37 -2.50 3.45
N ILE A 61 10.69 -2.61 4.74
CA ILE A 61 10.12 -3.64 5.60
C ILE A 61 8.93 -3.05 6.34
N THR A 62 7.74 -3.62 6.16
CA THR A 62 6.53 -3.18 6.84
C THR A 62 6.26 -4.05 8.06
N THR A 63 6.05 -3.41 9.20
CA THR A 63 5.81 -4.09 10.47
C THR A 63 4.91 -3.25 11.34
N TRP A 64 4.77 -3.60 12.62
CA TRP A 64 3.98 -2.81 13.54
C TRP A 64 4.74 -2.58 14.85
N ARG A 65 4.28 -1.57 15.61
CA ARG A 65 5.02 -1.03 16.76
C ARG A 65 5.29 -2.05 17.88
N ASP A 66 4.43 -3.05 18.04
CA ASP A 66 4.55 -4.02 19.13
C ASP A 66 5.17 -5.35 18.69
N GLU A 67 5.75 -5.40 17.47
CA GLU A 67 6.39 -6.61 16.97
C GLU A 67 7.79 -6.78 17.59
N PRO A 68 8.03 -7.84 18.40
CA PRO A 68 9.34 -8.01 19.02
C PRO A 68 10.52 -8.12 18.07
N LEU A 69 10.34 -8.84 16.95
CA LEU A 69 11.41 -9.01 15.95
C LEU A 69 11.82 -7.66 15.33
N TYR A 70 10.83 -6.78 15.08
CA TYR A 70 11.11 -5.44 14.59
C TYR A 70 12.05 -4.66 15.51
N HIS A 71 11.78 -4.70 16.81
CA HIS A 71 12.58 -3.96 17.78
C HIS A 71 14.01 -4.48 17.88
N ILE A 72 14.23 -5.76 17.61
CA ILE A 72 15.55 -6.35 17.54
C ILE A 72 16.27 -5.91 16.27
N LEU A 73 15.61 -6.03 15.10
CA LEU A 73 16.20 -5.72 13.81
C LEU A 73 16.47 -4.22 13.62
N LYS A 74 15.62 -3.38 14.15
CA LYS A 74 15.72 -1.94 14.06
C LYS A 74 17.05 -1.41 14.63
N LYS A 75 17.59 -2.07 15.65
CA LYS A 75 18.82 -1.66 16.32
C LYS A 75 20.09 -1.94 15.52
N SER A 76 20.04 -2.94 14.63
CA SER A 76 21.23 -3.42 13.93
C SER A 76 21.12 -3.33 12.40
N SER A 77 20.03 -2.82 11.87
CA SER A 77 19.76 -2.79 10.45
C SER A 77 19.74 -1.37 9.91
N SER A 78 20.27 -1.19 8.70
CA SER A 78 20.13 0.05 7.93
C SER A 78 18.89 0.05 7.03
N ASN A 79 18.09 -1.00 7.09
CA ASN A 79 16.86 -1.08 6.29
C ASN A 79 15.85 -0.02 6.68
N ARG A 80 15.04 0.37 5.71
CA ARG A 80 13.92 1.28 5.96
C ARG A 80 12.72 0.48 6.42
N PHE A 81 12.05 1.00 7.45
CA PHE A 81 10.86 0.36 8.01
C PHE A 81 9.65 1.28 7.88
N ILE A 82 8.50 0.67 7.62
CA ILE A 82 7.21 1.31 7.79
C ILE A 82 6.61 0.71 9.07
N GLU A 83 6.48 1.54 10.11
CA GLU A 83 5.91 1.11 11.38
C GLU A 83 4.42 1.43 11.41
N LEU A 84 3.59 0.42 11.61
CA LEU A 84 2.15 0.56 11.66
C LEU A 84 1.65 0.42 13.10
N PRO A 85 0.47 0.97 13.42
CA PRO A 85 -0.14 0.76 14.73
C PRO A 85 -0.78 -0.61 14.90
N LYS A 86 -0.92 -1.38 13.80
CA LYS A 86 -1.52 -2.72 13.78
C LYS A 86 -0.66 -3.65 12.94
N PRO A 87 -0.72 -4.98 13.17
CA PRO A 87 0.04 -5.93 12.35
C PRO A 87 -0.29 -5.82 10.87
N PRO A 88 0.71 -6.01 9.98
CA PRO A 88 0.53 -5.81 8.54
C PRO A 88 -0.17 -6.99 7.84
N TYR A 89 -1.32 -7.39 8.35
CA TYR A 89 -2.20 -8.31 7.63
C TYR A 89 -2.83 -7.59 6.44
N ASP A 90 -3.36 -8.34 5.48
CA ASP A 90 -3.85 -7.78 4.22
C ASP A 90 -4.85 -6.64 4.39
N GLN A 91 -5.74 -6.74 5.38
CA GLN A 91 -6.71 -5.69 5.66
C GLN A 91 -6.02 -4.35 5.98
N ILE A 92 -4.96 -4.40 6.79
CA ILE A 92 -4.21 -3.20 7.17
C ILE A 92 -3.30 -2.75 6.02
N MET A 93 -2.71 -3.70 5.28
CA MET A 93 -1.91 -3.36 4.10
C MET A 93 -2.74 -2.70 3.02
N ALA A 94 -3.99 -3.12 2.82
CA ALA A 94 -4.89 -2.48 1.87
C ALA A 94 -5.13 -1.01 2.26
N ALA A 95 -5.36 -0.75 3.54
CA ALA A 95 -5.53 0.62 4.04
C ALA A 95 -4.25 1.44 3.87
N LEU A 96 -3.09 0.85 4.15
CA LEU A 96 -1.79 1.50 3.97
C LEU A 96 -1.57 1.86 2.49
N CYS A 97 -1.84 0.93 1.58
CA CYS A 97 -1.71 1.18 0.15
C CYS A 97 -2.61 2.33 -0.30
N PHE A 98 -3.86 2.37 0.20
CA PHE A 98 -4.78 3.46 -0.11
C PHE A 98 -4.22 4.81 0.36
N CYS A 99 -3.77 4.90 1.60
CA CYS A 99 -3.26 6.15 2.16
C CYS A 99 -2.00 6.64 1.45
N LYS A 100 -1.05 5.73 1.18
CA LYS A 100 0.19 6.08 0.50
C LYS A 100 -0.05 6.52 -0.95
N ALA A 101 -0.87 5.77 -1.67
CA ALA A 101 -1.20 6.11 -3.06
C ALA A 101 -1.97 7.43 -3.13
N ASN A 102 -2.94 7.62 -2.25
CA ASN A 102 -3.72 8.85 -2.22
C ASN A 102 -2.85 10.08 -1.96
N SER A 103 -1.89 9.96 -1.06
CA SER A 103 -0.94 11.03 -0.74
C SER A 103 -0.08 11.38 -1.96
N ILE A 104 0.42 10.38 -2.68
CA ILE A 104 1.27 10.57 -3.85
C ILE A 104 0.52 11.25 -5.00
N LEU A 105 -0.75 10.89 -5.19
CA LEU A 105 -1.54 11.42 -6.30
C LEU A 105 -2.00 12.86 -6.11
N ASP A 106 -1.90 13.39 -4.90
CA ASP A 106 -2.07 14.81 -4.58
C ASP A 106 -3.35 15.44 -5.17
N SER A 107 -4.46 14.72 -5.08
CA SER A 107 -5.76 15.12 -5.62
C SER A 107 -5.83 15.32 -7.14
N LYS A 108 -4.74 15.07 -7.86
CA LYS A 108 -4.72 15.16 -9.33
C LYS A 108 -5.38 13.96 -9.97
N ILE A 109 -5.32 12.83 -9.29
CA ILE A 109 -6.02 11.61 -9.66
C ILE A 109 -6.68 11.10 -8.38
N ILE A 110 -7.97 10.81 -8.46
CA ILE A 110 -8.75 10.35 -7.31
C ILE A 110 -8.80 8.83 -7.31
N ILE A 111 -8.53 8.22 -6.16
CA ILE A 111 -8.71 6.79 -5.97
C ILE A 111 -10.16 6.54 -5.57
N ASN A 112 -10.87 5.77 -6.38
CA ASN A 112 -12.25 5.35 -6.06
C ASN A 112 -12.23 4.20 -5.07
N ASN A 113 -11.40 3.19 -5.33
CA ASN A 113 -11.20 2.07 -4.41
C ASN A 113 -9.91 1.33 -4.75
N ILE A 114 -9.47 0.52 -3.79
CA ILE A 114 -8.36 -0.41 -3.95
C ILE A 114 -8.86 -1.80 -3.58
N GLU A 115 -8.44 -2.80 -4.36
CA GLU A 115 -8.65 -4.21 -4.03
C GLU A 115 -7.27 -4.85 -3.89
N LEU A 116 -7.02 -5.46 -2.74
CA LEU A 116 -5.74 -6.09 -2.42
C LEU A 116 -5.93 -7.53 -1.98
N SER A 117 -5.11 -8.41 -2.50
CA SER A 117 -4.99 -9.78 -2.01
C SER A 117 -3.50 -10.14 -1.94
N SER A 118 -3.16 -11.20 -1.21
CA SER A 118 -1.77 -11.61 -1.10
C SER A 118 -1.64 -13.12 -0.92
N TRP A 119 -0.41 -13.60 -1.08
CA TRP A 119 -0.08 -14.98 -0.82
C TRP A 119 -0.32 -15.34 0.66
N GLN A 120 0.06 -14.48 1.59
CA GLN A 120 -0.17 -14.70 3.02
C GLN A 120 -1.67 -14.79 3.34
N GLY A 121 -2.50 -13.99 2.67
CA GLY A 121 -3.93 -13.92 2.90
C GLY A 121 -4.74 -14.97 2.13
N ASP A 122 -4.07 -15.97 1.54
CA ASP A 122 -4.71 -17.06 0.78
C ASP A 122 -5.61 -16.57 -0.35
N GLY A 123 -5.26 -15.43 -0.94
CA GLY A 123 -6.00 -14.88 -2.07
C GLY A 123 -7.32 -14.20 -1.72
N ILE A 124 -7.63 -14.04 -0.43
CA ILE A 124 -8.79 -13.26 -0.01
C ILE A 124 -8.57 -11.81 -0.41
N THR A 125 -9.56 -11.21 -1.06
CA THR A 125 -9.49 -9.84 -1.52
C THR A 125 -10.14 -8.90 -0.52
N TYR A 126 -9.41 -7.84 -0.14
CA TYR A 126 -9.92 -6.77 0.70
C TYR A 126 -10.10 -5.52 -0.15
N THR A 127 -11.24 -4.87 0.00
CA THR A 127 -11.56 -3.64 -0.73
C THR A 127 -11.58 -2.47 0.24
N VAL A 128 -10.89 -1.40 -0.13
CA VAL A 128 -10.79 -0.18 0.68
C VAL A 128 -11.13 1.02 -0.19
N ASP A 129 -11.98 1.91 0.33
CA ASP A 129 -12.26 3.22 -0.25
C ASP A 129 -12.12 4.30 0.83
N LYS A 130 -12.46 5.55 0.48
CA LYS A 130 -12.32 6.68 1.40
C LYS A 130 -13.16 6.56 2.67
N ASP A 131 -14.22 5.75 2.64
CA ASP A 131 -15.15 5.60 3.76
C ASP A 131 -14.89 4.33 4.58
N SER A 132 -13.85 3.59 4.24
CA SER A 132 -13.53 2.33 4.92
C SER A 132 -13.04 2.56 6.35
N LYS A 133 -13.52 1.73 7.27
CA LYS A 133 -13.15 1.82 8.68
C LYS A 133 -11.68 1.52 8.93
N GLU A 134 -11.07 0.73 8.06
CA GLU A 134 -9.65 0.35 8.16
C GLU A 134 -8.73 1.56 8.12
N LEU A 135 -9.12 2.65 7.46
CA LEU A 135 -8.32 3.87 7.41
C LEU A 135 -8.13 4.48 8.79
N ILE A 136 -9.13 4.34 9.67
CA ILE A 136 -9.06 4.85 11.03
C ILE A 136 -8.02 4.09 11.85
N LEU A 137 -7.82 2.80 11.55
CA LEU A 137 -6.86 1.96 12.26
C LEU A 137 -5.41 2.39 12.07
N LEU A 138 -5.13 3.18 11.03
CA LEU A 138 -3.77 3.68 10.76
C LEU A 138 -3.43 4.97 11.51
N ASP A 139 -4.41 5.62 12.13
CA ASP A 139 -4.22 6.90 12.81
C ASP A 139 -3.69 6.76 14.24
N ARG A 140 -3.29 5.58 14.67
CA ARG A 140 -2.94 5.32 16.07
C ARG A 140 -1.53 4.86 16.26
#